data_79e5b58a03331c83b7f6a65b0ba4b042
#
_entry.id   79e5b58a03331c83b7f6a65b0ba4b042
#
_cell.length_a   1.000
_cell.length_b   1.000
_cell.length_c   1.000
_cell.angle_alpha   90.00
_cell.angle_beta   90.00
_cell.angle_gamma   90.00
#
_symmetry.space_group_name_H-M   'P 1'
#
loop_
_entity.id
_entity.type
_entity.pdbx_description
1 polymer ?
#
loop_
_entity_poly.entity_id
_entity_poly.type
_entity_poly.pdbx_seq_one_letter_code
_entity_poly.pdbx_strand_id
1 'polypeptide(L)'
;MSSNPQLARNVTRLGHLDLPGSGQVYVHDNYAYLGHLPNKAGLGTSIIDVSDPRKPKVVSQINLEDPTSHSHKARVIGDLMITNSERNMTKIGRKADELPGLRARLTAELGRPPNHAEIAAKLGVSEADIPAVEEAERNPYEKGGFKLWDVSDKSKPRLISFQKTHGIGVHRFDMDANYAYISTEMPGFIGNILVIYDIRNPAKPQEVSKWWMPGQKEGEVKSWPGRQYRLHHALRSGDRLFAGCWHGGVRIIDVADITKPTTIGEYNYHPPFPEPSHTFMDVPFAVGGRRIALAIDEEDHAHDGAEMARRRGRPHGCLWVFDISDPKKMFPLSIFEVSELDSPYSRAAPGRFGAHQFHERMDDTLVYCAWFAGGLRIVDIADPTAPQEVGHYIPEPLHGQAGPQTNDIDVDKRGIIYVVDRGPGFNILEFNRK
;
A
#
# COMPACT_ATOMS: atom_id res chain seq x y z
N MET A 1 -10.66 -23.40 -22.58
CA MET A 1 -10.22 -23.98 -21.28
C MET A 1 -11.41 -23.87 -20.35
N SER A 2 -11.88 -24.96 -19.75
CA SER A 2 -12.96 -24.89 -18.76
C SER A 2 -12.40 -24.16 -17.54
N SER A 3 -12.88 -22.94 -17.27
CA SER A 3 -12.48 -22.19 -16.07
C SER A 3 -12.97 -22.98 -14.85
N ASN A 4 -12.05 -23.35 -13.96
CA ASN A 4 -12.43 -23.85 -12.65
C ASN A 4 -13.21 -22.71 -11.95
N PRO A 5 -14.52 -22.87 -11.66
CA PRO A 5 -15.33 -21.79 -11.09
C PRO A 5 -14.85 -21.31 -9.71
N GLN A 6 -14.03 -22.11 -9.04
CA GLN A 6 -13.37 -21.71 -7.80
C GLN A 6 -12.22 -20.72 -8.04
N LEU A 7 -11.59 -20.73 -9.23
CA LEU A 7 -10.47 -19.83 -9.55
C LEU A 7 -10.92 -18.61 -10.35
N ALA A 8 -12.02 -18.70 -11.11
CA ALA A 8 -12.51 -17.57 -11.89
C ALA A 8 -14.04 -17.63 -12.07
N ARG A 9 -14.69 -16.50 -11.82
CA ARG A 9 -16.12 -16.29 -12.08
C ARG A 9 -16.31 -14.95 -12.78
N ASN A 10 -16.92 -14.95 -13.96
CA ASN A 10 -17.18 -13.76 -14.78
C ASN A 10 -15.90 -12.98 -15.17
N VAL A 11 -14.72 -13.59 -15.10
CA VAL A 11 -13.44 -12.96 -15.43
C VAL A 11 -12.64 -13.89 -16.35
N THR A 12 -12.07 -13.32 -17.41
CA THR A 12 -11.22 -14.02 -18.37
C THR A 12 -9.82 -13.41 -18.40
N ARG A 13 -8.77 -14.22 -18.35
CA ARG A 13 -7.39 -13.75 -18.55
C ARG A 13 -7.12 -13.54 -20.03
N LEU A 14 -6.72 -12.32 -20.39
CA LEU A 14 -6.35 -11.92 -21.73
C LEU A 14 -4.85 -12.08 -21.98
N GLY A 15 -4.02 -11.65 -21.02
CA GLY A 15 -2.57 -11.64 -21.12
C GLY A 15 -1.87 -11.89 -19.79
N HIS A 16 -0.56 -12.15 -19.88
CA HIS A 16 0.29 -12.39 -18.72
C HIS A 16 1.74 -12.04 -19.04
N LEU A 17 2.46 -11.47 -18.07
CA LEU A 17 3.92 -11.37 -18.06
C LEU A 17 4.44 -11.92 -16.74
N ASP A 18 5.47 -12.76 -16.82
CA ASP A 18 6.23 -13.23 -15.67
C ASP A 18 7.26 -12.16 -15.30
N LEU A 19 6.91 -11.32 -14.32
CA LEU A 19 7.76 -10.25 -13.80
C LEU A 19 8.01 -10.46 -12.31
N PRO A 20 9.22 -10.19 -11.81
CA PRO A 20 9.54 -10.44 -10.40
C PRO A 20 8.79 -9.49 -9.48
N GLY A 21 8.33 -10.03 -8.34
CA GLY A 21 7.82 -9.35 -7.16
C GLY A 21 7.18 -7.98 -7.39
N SER A 22 5.91 -7.94 -7.80
CA SER A 22 5.26 -6.66 -8.10
C SER A 22 4.59 -6.07 -6.88
N GLY A 23 4.80 -4.78 -6.66
CA GLY A 23 4.19 -4.00 -5.59
C GLY A 23 2.89 -3.36 -6.05
N GLN A 24 2.96 -2.27 -6.81
CA GLN A 24 1.80 -1.55 -7.32
C GLN A 24 1.82 -1.49 -8.84
N VAL A 25 0.62 -1.50 -9.45
CA VAL A 25 0.40 -1.18 -10.86
C VAL A 25 -0.36 0.13 -10.98
N TYR A 26 0.03 0.96 -11.94
CA TYR A 26 -0.70 2.15 -12.35
C TYR A 26 -0.78 2.20 -13.86
N VAL A 27 -1.97 2.37 -14.42
CA VAL A 27 -2.16 2.44 -15.87
C VAL A 27 -2.50 3.85 -16.29
N HIS A 28 -1.71 4.38 -17.22
CA HIS A 28 -1.93 5.67 -17.84
C HIS A 28 -1.85 5.51 -19.35
N ASP A 29 -2.93 5.90 -20.03
CA ASP A 29 -3.13 5.65 -21.47
C ASP A 29 -2.97 4.15 -21.81
N ASN A 30 -2.04 3.83 -22.70
CA ASN A 30 -1.76 2.47 -23.14
C ASN A 30 -0.55 1.84 -22.43
N TYR A 31 -0.12 2.38 -21.30
CA TYR A 31 1.05 1.89 -20.56
C TYR A 31 0.72 1.55 -19.12
N ALA A 32 1.19 0.39 -18.67
CA ALA A 32 1.19 0.01 -17.27
C ALA A 32 2.58 0.28 -16.66
N TYR A 33 2.60 0.89 -15.50
CA TYR A 33 3.78 1.21 -14.71
C TYR A 33 3.77 0.32 -13.48
N LEU A 34 4.72 -0.61 -13.42
CA LEU A 34 4.85 -1.58 -12.35
C LEU A 34 5.99 -1.20 -11.41
N GLY A 35 5.68 -0.93 -10.15
CA GLY A 35 6.70 -0.88 -9.10
C GLY A 35 7.05 -2.29 -8.62
N HIS A 36 8.33 -2.55 -8.33
CA HIS A 36 8.80 -3.85 -7.88
C HIS A 36 9.17 -3.86 -6.40
N LEU A 37 8.71 -4.91 -5.70
CA LEU A 37 9.22 -5.28 -4.39
C LEU A 37 10.69 -5.73 -4.51
N PRO A 38 11.44 -5.84 -3.41
CA PRO A 38 12.81 -6.32 -3.44
C PRO A 38 12.95 -7.60 -4.25
N ASN A 39 13.81 -7.59 -5.26
CA ASN A 39 13.99 -8.71 -6.19
C ASN A 39 15.45 -8.88 -6.59
N LYS A 40 15.84 -10.11 -6.99
CA LYS A 40 17.22 -10.45 -7.36
C LYS A 40 17.70 -9.77 -8.65
N ALA A 41 16.78 -9.33 -9.51
CA ALA A 41 17.11 -8.64 -10.74
C ALA A 41 17.45 -7.14 -10.55
N GLY A 42 17.23 -6.61 -9.33
CA GLY A 42 17.47 -5.19 -9.02
C GLY A 42 16.51 -4.25 -9.72
N LEU A 43 15.32 -4.72 -10.12
CA LEU A 43 14.33 -3.89 -10.78
C LEU A 43 13.61 -2.99 -9.78
N GLY A 44 13.46 -1.71 -10.14
CA GLY A 44 12.65 -0.73 -9.41
C GLY A 44 11.29 -0.52 -10.08
N THR A 45 11.25 -0.21 -11.38
CA THR A 45 10.00 0.07 -12.09
C THR A 45 10.07 -0.48 -13.52
N SER A 46 9.00 -1.15 -13.97
CA SER A 46 8.83 -1.58 -15.37
C SER A 46 7.74 -0.77 -16.04
N ILE A 47 7.98 -0.33 -17.28
CA ILE A 47 6.99 0.30 -18.16
C ILE A 47 6.60 -0.71 -19.22
N ILE A 48 5.32 -0.98 -19.37
CA ILE A 48 4.76 -2.05 -20.19
C ILE A 48 3.75 -1.45 -21.15
N ASP A 49 3.93 -1.69 -22.46
CA ASP A 49 2.91 -1.40 -23.47
C ASP A 49 1.77 -2.43 -23.34
N VAL A 50 0.58 -1.94 -23.09
CA VAL A 50 -0.67 -2.70 -22.93
C VAL A 50 -1.73 -2.27 -23.95
N SER A 51 -1.32 -1.64 -25.06
CA SER A 51 -2.22 -1.25 -26.15
C SER A 51 -3.00 -2.47 -26.69
N ASP A 52 -2.31 -3.61 -26.86
CA ASP A 52 -2.94 -4.92 -27.04
C ASP A 52 -2.85 -5.71 -25.72
N PRO A 53 -3.94 -5.83 -24.95
CA PRO A 53 -3.91 -6.53 -23.67
C PRO A 53 -3.61 -8.02 -23.79
N ARG A 54 -3.69 -8.59 -25.00
CA ARG A 54 -3.34 -10.00 -25.27
C ARG A 54 -1.85 -10.20 -25.57
N LYS A 55 -1.12 -9.10 -25.84
CA LYS A 55 0.30 -9.11 -26.20
C LYS A 55 1.09 -8.02 -25.46
N PRO A 56 1.04 -7.97 -24.12
CA PRO A 56 1.77 -6.96 -23.37
C PRO A 56 3.28 -7.07 -23.65
N LYS A 57 3.96 -5.91 -23.67
CA LYS A 57 5.41 -5.84 -23.95
C LYS A 57 6.10 -4.93 -22.94
N VAL A 58 7.16 -5.39 -22.33
CA VAL A 58 8.05 -4.52 -21.56
C VAL A 58 8.76 -3.55 -22.52
N VAL A 59 8.55 -2.25 -22.31
CA VAL A 59 9.13 -1.16 -23.11
C VAL A 59 10.44 -0.72 -22.50
N SER A 60 10.48 -0.54 -21.19
CA SER A 60 11.69 -0.18 -20.46
C SER A 60 11.62 -0.63 -19.00
N GLN A 61 12.80 -0.70 -18.37
CA GLN A 61 12.94 -1.04 -16.96
C GLN A 61 13.94 -0.09 -16.30
N ILE A 62 13.56 0.47 -15.18
CA ILE A 62 14.40 1.32 -14.33
C ILE A 62 14.96 0.43 -13.23
N ASN A 63 16.29 0.28 -13.23
CA ASN A 63 17.00 -0.48 -12.21
C ASN A 63 17.20 0.36 -10.93
N LEU A 64 17.26 -0.32 -9.80
CA LEU A 64 17.65 0.29 -8.54
C LEU A 64 19.14 0.59 -8.56
N GLU A 65 19.50 1.78 -8.12
CA GLU A 65 20.91 2.19 -7.97
C GLU A 65 21.53 1.62 -6.69
N ASP A 66 20.68 1.24 -5.74
CA ASP A 66 21.07 0.77 -4.42
C ASP A 66 20.29 -0.50 -4.07
N PRO A 67 20.94 -1.64 -3.85
CA PRO A 67 20.28 -2.91 -3.53
C PRO A 67 19.62 -2.91 -2.13
N THR A 68 19.91 -1.93 -1.27
CA THR A 68 19.25 -1.77 0.03
C THR A 68 17.91 -1.05 -0.06
N SER A 69 17.58 -0.54 -1.26
CA SER A 69 16.34 0.16 -1.57
C SER A 69 15.39 -0.71 -2.38
N HIS A 70 14.12 -0.32 -2.42
CA HIS A 70 13.15 -0.77 -3.40
C HIS A 70 12.25 0.39 -3.85
N SER A 71 11.60 0.20 -5.02
CA SER A 71 10.72 1.19 -5.63
C SER A 71 9.46 0.47 -6.10
N HIS A 72 8.58 0.13 -5.15
CA HIS A 72 7.45 -0.75 -5.40
C HIS A 72 6.18 -0.01 -5.83
N LYS A 73 6.27 1.30 -6.08
CA LYS A 73 5.15 2.13 -6.47
C LYS A 73 5.54 3.15 -7.52
N ALA A 74 4.65 3.32 -8.49
CA ALA A 74 4.74 4.37 -9.51
C ALA A 74 3.37 4.99 -9.74
N ARG A 75 3.32 6.29 -10.05
CA ARG A 75 2.11 7.00 -10.48
C ARG A 75 2.49 7.99 -11.58
N VAL A 76 1.58 8.22 -12.54
CA VAL A 76 1.87 9.06 -13.70
C VAL A 76 0.74 10.05 -13.93
N ILE A 77 1.10 11.29 -14.26
CA ILE A 77 0.18 12.33 -14.74
C ILE A 77 0.82 12.99 -15.97
N GLY A 78 0.18 12.88 -17.12
CA GLY A 78 0.79 13.29 -18.39
C GLY A 78 2.10 12.55 -18.62
N ASP A 79 3.20 13.29 -18.72
CA ASP A 79 4.55 12.74 -18.90
C ASP A 79 5.40 12.78 -17.62
N LEU A 80 4.82 13.14 -16.49
CA LEU A 80 5.50 13.13 -15.20
C LEU A 80 5.17 11.85 -14.43
N MET A 81 6.19 11.09 -14.05
CA MET A 81 6.08 9.93 -13.18
C MET A 81 6.75 10.19 -11.84
N ILE A 82 6.08 9.79 -10.75
CA ILE A 82 6.67 9.69 -9.42
C ILE A 82 6.90 8.23 -9.05
N THR A 83 8.03 7.94 -8.39
CA THR A 83 8.32 6.64 -7.79
C THR A 83 8.85 6.81 -6.38
N ASN A 84 8.59 5.84 -5.51
CA ASN A 84 9.18 5.84 -4.18
C ASN A 84 10.61 5.29 -4.17
N SER A 85 11.36 5.68 -3.14
CA SER A 85 12.60 5.03 -2.73
C SER A 85 12.48 4.75 -1.24
N GLU A 86 12.42 3.47 -0.89
CA GLU A 86 12.21 2.99 0.46
C GLU A 86 13.25 1.91 0.79
N ARG A 87 13.70 1.91 2.05
CA ARG A 87 14.65 0.91 2.56
C ARG A 87 14.04 -0.49 2.49
N ASN A 88 14.80 -1.45 2.00
CA ASN A 88 14.45 -2.85 2.13
C ASN A 88 14.38 -3.22 3.61
N MET A 89 13.17 -3.50 4.11
CA MET A 89 12.93 -3.82 5.50
C MET A 89 13.36 -5.26 5.80
N THR A 90 14.66 -5.51 5.76
CA THR A 90 15.23 -6.75 6.29
C THR A 90 15.01 -6.82 7.81
N LYS A 91 14.99 -8.03 8.37
CA LYS A 91 14.89 -8.21 9.83
C LYS A 91 15.93 -7.38 10.57
N ILE A 92 17.17 -7.37 10.08
CA ILE A 92 18.30 -6.60 10.65
C ILE A 92 18.05 -5.10 10.59
N GLY A 93 17.60 -4.57 9.45
CA GLY A 93 17.31 -3.14 9.28
C GLY A 93 16.26 -2.62 10.25
N ARG A 94 15.16 -3.35 10.45
CA ARG A 94 14.13 -2.98 11.44
C ARG A 94 14.69 -2.95 12.86
N LYS A 95 15.58 -3.89 13.19
CA LYS A 95 16.18 -4.00 14.51
C LYS A 95 17.21 -2.90 14.76
N ALA A 96 17.87 -2.42 13.72
CA ALA A 96 18.76 -1.28 13.80
C ALA A 96 18.01 0.00 14.23
N ASP A 97 16.81 0.22 13.70
CA ASP A 97 15.97 1.37 14.04
C ASP A 97 15.44 1.30 15.50
N GLU A 98 15.20 0.08 16.02
CA GLU A 98 14.76 -0.16 17.39
C GLU A 98 15.90 -0.02 18.42
N LEU A 99 17.16 -0.22 18.00
CA LEU A 99 18.31 -0.42 18.88
C LEU A 99 18.63 0.78 19.81
N PRO A 100 18.64 2.06 19.35
CA PRO A 100 18.94 3.19 20.21
C PRO A 100 17.97 3.31 21.39
N GLY A 101 16.67 3.23 21.11
CA GLY A 101 15.64 3.29 22.14
C GLY A 101 15.69 2.11 23.10
N LEU A 102 16.02 0.91 22.61
CA LEU A 102 16.19 -0.26 23.45
C LEU A 102 17.41 -0.13 24.37
N ARG A 103 18.56 0.30 23.85
CA ARG A 103 19.78 0.54 24.65
C ARG A 103 19.52 1.51 25.77
N ALA A 104 18.84 2.63 25.49
CA ALA A 104 18.52 3.62 26.52
C ALA A 104 17.65 3.02 27.64
N ARG A 105 16.58 2.27 27.28
CA ARG A 105 15.73 1.59 28.26
C ARG A 105 16.49 0.57 29.09
N LEU A 106 17.23 -0.33 28.44
CA LEU A 106 18.02 -1.36 29.15
C LEU A 106 19.08 -0.75 30.05
N THR A 107 19.74 0.32 29.63
CA THR A 107 20.72 1.04 30.46
C THR A 107 20.07 1.60 31.72
N ALA A 108 18.87 2.17 31.60
CA ALA A 108 18.12 2.66 32.74
C ALA A 108 17.65 1.54 33.69
N GLU A 109 17.20 0.40 33.13
CA GLU A 109 16.75 -0.77 33.88
C GLU A 109 17.90 -1.46 34.62
N LEU A 110 19.06 -1.63 33.97
CA LEU A 110 20.20 -2.39 34.48
C LEU A 110 21.20 -1.58 35.29
N GLY A 111 21.13 -0.22 35.21
CA GLY A 111 22.13 0.68 35.80
C GLY A 111 23.52 0.59 35.12
N ARG A 112 23.63 -0.10 33.98
CA ARG A 112 24.86 -0.25 33.15
C ARG A 112 24.49 -0.43 31.67
N PRO A 113 25.42 -0.26 30.75
CA PRO A 113 25.20 -0.62 29.35
C PRO A 113 24.85 -2.11 29.20
N PRO A 114 23.83 -2.45 28.36
CA PRO A 114 23.47 -3.84 28.08
C PRO A 114 24.55 -4.52 27.23
N ASN A 115 24.74 -5.83 27.41
CA ASN A 115 25.57 -6.67 26.54
C ASN A 115 24.77 -7.19 25.32
N HIS A 116 25.48 -7.83 24.36
CA HIS A 116 24.87 -8.33 23.13
C HIS A 116 23.77 -9.37 23.39
N ALA A 117 23.93 -10.25 24.36
CA ALA A 117 22.93 -11.26 24.70
C ALA A 117 21.62 -10.62 25.22
N GLU A 118 21.72 -9.60 26.06
CA GLU A 118 20.58 -8.85 26.61
C GLU A 118 19.84 -8.07 25.50
N ILE A 119 20.60 -7.45 24.60
CA ILE A 119 20.05 -6.76 23.42
C ILE A 119 19.36 -7.77 22.50
N ALA A 120 20.03 -8.87 22.14
CA ALA A 120 19.51 -9.90 21.25
C ALA A 120 18.21 -10.51 21.75
N ALA A 121 18.14 -10.85 23.06
CA ALA A 121 16.93 -11.38 23.69
C ALA A 121 15.73 -10.42 23.58
N LYS A 122 15.94 -9.12 23.74
CA LYS A 122 14.86 -8.10 23.63
C LYS A 122 14.51 -7.72 22.20
N LEU A 123 15.48 -7.77 21.28
CA LEU A 123 15.21 -7.53 19.84
C LEU A 123 14.59 -8.75 19.15
N GLY A 124 14.66 -9.95 19.75
CA GLY A 124 14.21 -11.18 19.11
C GLY A 124 15.07 -11.60 17.90
N VAL A 125 16.38 -11.40 18.01
CA VAL A 125 17.41 -11.83 17.04
C VAL A 125 18.41 -12.77 17.71
N SER A 126 19.28 -13.43 16.92
CA SER A 126 20.40 -14.14 17.50
C SER A 126 21.49 -13.18 17.98
N GLU A 127 22.28 -13.57 18.98
CA GLU A 127 23.40 -12.75 19.42
C GLU A 127 24.43 -12.52 18.30
N ALA A 128 24.57 -13.49 17.39
CA ALA A 128 25.42 -13.39 16.21
C ALA A 128 24.96 -12.32 15.20
N ASP A 129 23.68 -11.92 15.22
CA ASP A 129 23.14 -10.86 14.34
C ASP A 129 23.43 -9.45 14.88
N ILE A 130 23.78 -9.30 16.17
CA ILE A 130 23.95 -7.98 16.81
C ILE A 130 24.99 -7.11 16.12
N PRO A 131 26.20 -7.60 15.74
CA PRO A 131 27.16 -6.78 15.00
C PRO A 131 26.60 -6.20 13.69
N ALA A 132 25.78 -6.96 12.97
CA ALA A 132 25.13 -6.50 11.74
C ALA A 132 24.04 -5.47 12.02
N VAL A 133 23.30 -5.62 13.13
CA VAL A 133 22.31 -4.62 13.59
C VAL A 133 23.01 -3.31 13.97
N GLU A 134 24.12 -3.37 14.70
CA GLU A 134 24.92 -2.20 15.07
C GLU A 134 25.58 -1.53 13.87
N GLU A 135 26.02 -2.30 12.87
CA GLU A 135 26.55 -1.76 11.63
C GLU A 135 25.45 -1.00 10.86
N ALA A 136 24.23 -1.57 10.78
CA ALA A 136 23.10 -0.93 10.15
C ALA A 136 22.64 0.35 10.91
N GLU A 137 22.79 0.39 12.25
CA GLU A 137 22.55 1.59 13.06
C GLU A 137 23.55 2.71 12.77
N ARG A 138 24.84 2.37 12.65
CA ARG A 138 25.91 3.32 12.35
C ARG A 138 25.82 3.88 10.93
N ASN A 139 25.23 3.15 10.01
CA ASN A 139 25.04 3.53 8.61
C ASN A 139 23.55 3.79 8.33
N PRO A 140 23.01 4.95 8.72
CA PRO A 140 21.61 5.27 8.51
C PRO A 140 21.28 5.28 7.02
N TYR A 141 20.06 4.89 6.69
CA TYR A 141 19.60 4.86 5.30
C TYR A 141 19.47 6.27 4.72
N GLU A 142 20.26 6.58 3.70
CA GLU A 142 20.39 7.90 3.11
C GLU A 142 19.68 8.02 1.74
N LYS A 143 19.10 6.92 1.22
CA LYS A 143 18.48 6.84 -0.11
C LYS A 143 16.96 6.94 -0.08
N GLY A 144 16.38 7.24 1.10
CA GLY A 144 14.93 7.37 1.27
C GLY A 144 14.36 8.64 0.66
N GLY A 145 13.26 8.53 -0.06
CA GLY A 145 12.62 9.67 -0.68
C GLY A 145 11.69 9.30 -1.84
N PHE A 146 11.50 10.25 -2.75
CA PHE A 146 10.82 10.01 -4.00
C PHE A 146 11.58 10.59 -5.19
N LYS A 147 11.39 9.98 -6.34
CA LYS A 147 11.99 10.38 -7.61
C LYS A 147 10.93 10.87 -8.57
N LEU A 148 11.21 11.94 -9.29
CA LEU A 148 10.39 12.45 -10.38
C LEU A 148 11.10 12.17 -11.71
N TRP A 149 10.34 11.63 -12.66
CA TRP A 149 10.85 11.18 -13.95
C TRP A 149 10.06 11.81 -15.08
N ASP A 150 10.75 12.17 -16.15
CA ASP A 150 10.17 12.43 -17.47
C ASP A 150 10.00 11.09 -18.20
N VAL A 151 8.75 10.77 -18.51
CA VAL A 151 8.37 9.55 -19.24
C VAL A 151 7.69 9.89 -20.57
N SER A 152 7.99 11.06 -21.17
CA SER A 152 7.51 11.42 -22.51
C SER A 152 7.96 10.39 -23.55
N ASP A 153 9.21 9.93 -23.49
CA ASP A 153 9.68 8.72 -24.17
C ASP A 153 9.62 7.52 -23.20
N LYS A 154 8.61 6.66 -23.36
CA LYS A 154 8.39 5.49 -22.50
C LYS A 154 9.54 4.47 -22.59
N SER A 155 10.33 4.50 -23.68
CA SER A 155 11.49 3.63 -23.85
C SER A 155 12.75 4.14 -23.15
N LYS A 156 12.77 5.41 -22.76
CA LYS A 156 13.94 6.08 -22.15
C LYS A 156 13.52 7.02 -21.01
N PRO A 157 12.93 6.52 -19.93
CA PRO A 157 12.57 7.33 -18.77
C PRO A 157 13.80 8.08 -18.25
N ARG A 158 13.64 9.40 -18.01
CA ARG A 158 14.74 10.27 -17.58
C ARG A 158 14.46 10.81 -16.17
N LEU A 159 15.39 10.58 -15.26
CA LEU A 159 15.31 11.16 -13.92
C LEU A 159 15.39 12.70 -14.01
N ILE A 160 14.40 13.38 -13.43
CA ILE A 160 14.36 14.83 -13.29
C ILE A 160 14.98 15.23 -11.97
N SER A 161 14.50 14.64 -10.85
CA SER A 161 14.97 14.95 -9.51
C SER A 161 14.78 13.79 -8.54
N PHE A 162 15.57 13.81 -7.47
CA PHE A 162 15.39 13.00 -6.29
C PHE A 162 15.16 13.94 -5.09
N GLN A 163 14.00 13.82 -4.45
CA GLN A 163 13.69 14.49 -3.22
C GLN A 163 13.89 13.54 -2.04
N LYS A 164 14.95 13.76 -1.28
CA LYS A 164 15.23 13.02 -0.03
C LYS A 164 14.15 13.33 1.02
N THR A 165 13.73 12.31 1.75
CA THR A 165 12.89 12.40 2.94
C THR A 165 13.62 11.82 4.16
N HIS A 166 12.90 11.42 5.20
CA HIS A 166 13.48 10.94 6.44
C HIS A 166 13.21 9.46 6.69
N GLY A 167 13.90 8.86 7.67
CA GLY A 167 13.72 7.50 8.12
C GLY A 167 13.93 6.46 7.01
N ILE A 168 12.98 5.54 6.86
CA ILE A 168 13.04 4.51 5.83
C ILE A 168 12.69 5.02 4.42
N GLY A 169 12.36 6.30 4.27
CA GLY A 169 12.00 6.92 3.01
C GLY A 169 10.49 7.01 2.80
N VAL A 170 10.05 6.84 1.55
CA VAL A 170 8.64 7.00 1.16
C VAL A 170 8.01 5.65 0.91
N HIS A 171 6.96 5.34 1.69
CA HIS A 171 6.20 4.11 1.53
C HIS A 171 5.07 4.24 0.51
N ARG A 172 4.22 5.25 0.67
CA ARG A 172 3.07 5.51 -0.21
C ARG A 172 2.98 7.00 -0.53
N PHE A 173 2.32 7.29 -1.63
CA PHE A 173 2.08 8.66 -2.09
C PHE A 173 0.86 8.71 -3.02
N ASP A 174 0.35 9.91 -3.20
CA ASP A 174 -0.51 10.31 -4.30
C ASP A 174 0.06 11.56 -4.95
N MET A 175 -0.38 11.93 -6.15
CA MET A 175 -0.07 13.21 -6.77
C MET A 175 -1.20 13.69 -7.68
N ASP A 176 -1.27 14.99 -7.83
CA ASP A 176 -1.96 15.67 -8.93
C ASP A 176 -0.94 16.46 -9.78
N ALA A 177 -1.41 17.29 -10.71
CA ALA A 177 -0.54 18.05 -11.60
C ALA A 177 0.34 19.09 -10.86
N ASN A 178 -0.01 19.46 -9.63
CA ASN A 178 0.64 20.53 -8.87
C ASN A 178 1.37 20.03 -7.62
N TYR A 179 0.85 18.98 -6.97
CA TYR A 179 1.30 18.54 -5.65
C TYR A 179 1.51 17.04 -5.56
N ALA A 180 2.49 16.65 -4.73
CA ALA A 180 2.68 15.28 -4.29
C ALA A 180 2.34 15.16 -2.79
N TYR A 181 1.54 14.16 -2.44
CA TYR A 181 1.05 13.85 -1.10
C TYR A 181 1.82 12.66 -0.56
N ILE A 182 2.86 12.93 0.22
CA ILE A 182 3.87 11.94 0.58
C ILE A 182 3.64 11.42 1.99
N SER A 183 3.54 10.08 2.13
CA SER A 183 3.58 9.40 3.43
C SER A 183 5.02 9.04 3.76
N THR A 184 5.60 9.70 4.75
CA THR A 184 7.00 9.52 5.16
C THR A 184 7.18 9.77 6.64
N GLU A 185 8.24 9.20 7.22
CA GLU A 185 8.69 9.54 8.57
C GLU A 185 9.28 10.95 8.60
N MET A 186 9.26 11.57 9.78
CA MET A 186 9.86 12.88 10.00
C MET A 186 10.35 13.02 11.45
N PRO A 187 11.51 13.64 11.70
CA PRO A 187 11.98 13.91 13.05
C PRO A 187 10.95 14.67 13.89
N GLY A 188 10.76 14.27 15.14
CA GLY A 188 9.76 14.84 16.05
C GLY A 188 8.34 14.25 15.89
N PHE A 189 8.18 13.19 15.07
CA PHE A 189 6.90 12.50 14.88
C PHE A 189 7.06 10.99 15.01
N ILE A 190 5.98 10.32 15.40
CA ILE A 190 5.89 8.87 15.52
C ILE A 190 5.24 8.32 14.25
N GLY A 191 5.96 7.43 13.54
CA GLY A 191 5.50 6.83 12.28
C GLY A 191 5.37 7.85 11.15
N ASN A 192 4.78 7.42 10.05
CA ASN A 192 4.63 8.27 8.87
C ASN A 192 3.55 9.34 9.09
N ILE A 193 3.85 10.54 8.64
CA ILE A 193 2.91 11.66 8.53
C ILE A 193 2.70 12.02 7.06
N LEU A 194 1.76 12.90 6.76
CA LEU A 194 1.60 13.51 5.45
C LEU A 194 2.55 14.70 5.32
N VAL A 195 3.32 14.72 4.24
CA VAL A 195 4.09 15.89 3.79
C VAL A 195 3.66 16.22 2.38
N ILE A 196 3.23 17.45 2.14
CA ILE A 196 2.78 17.92 0.83
C ILE A 196 3.91 18.70 0.18
N TYR A 197 4.25 18.31 -1.06
CA TYR A 197 5.25 18.97 -1.88
C TYR A 197 4.62 19.62 -3.10
N ASP A 198 4.99 20.87 -3.40
CA ASP A 198 4.75 21.51 -4.69
C ASP A 198 5.71 20.91 -5.74
N ILE A 199 5.14 20.32 -6.78
CA ILE A 199 5.87 19.67 -7.87
C ILE A 199 5.65 20.36 -9.22
N ARG A 200 5.06 21.56 -9.26
CA ARG A 200 4.91 22.36 -10.51
C ARG A 200 6.24 22.63 -11.19
N ASN A 201 7.31 22.72 -10.41
CA ASN A 201 8.67 22.58 -10.91
C ASN A 201 9.25 21.24 -10.47
N PRO A 202 9.13 20.18 -11.29
CA PRO A 202 9.56 18.82 -10.89
C PRO A 202 11.08 18.70 -10.70
N ALA A 203 11.88 19.65 -11.22
CA ALA A 203 13.33 19.68 -10.99
C ALA A 203 13.68 20.14 -9.56
N LYS A 204 12.75 20.81 -8.86
CA LYS A 204 12.99 21.36 -7.53
C LYS A 204 11.71 21.31 -6.68
N PRO A 205 11.25 20.12 -6.25
CA PRO A 205 10.10 20.00 -5.34
C PRO A 205 10.28 20.86 -4.09
N GLN A 206 9.18 21.46 -3.61
CA GLN A 206 9.20 22.33 -2.43
C GLN A 206 8.21 21.80 -1.39
N GLU A 207 8.64 21.60 -0.16
CA GLU A 207 7.72 21.32 0.94
C GLU A 207 6.77 22.48 1.16
N VAL A 208 5.45 22.21 1.21
CA VAL A 208 4.40 23.21 1.40
C VAL A 208 3.82 23.14 2.79
N SER A 209 3.44 21.94 3.24
CA SER A 209 2.75 21.74 4.51
C SER A 209 2.86 20.29 4.98
N LYS A 210 2.41 20.09 6.23
CA LYS A 210 2.37 18.77 6.88
C LYS A 210 1.02 18.57 7.55
N TRP A 211 0.62 17.31 7.65
CA TRP A 211 -0.49 16.91 8.50
C TRP A 211 -0.14 15.61 9.23
N TRP A 212 -0.61 15.51 10.46
CA TRP A 212 -0.44 14.33 11.32
C TRP A 212 -1.68 14.13 12.18
N MET A 213 -1.87 12.91 12.67
CA MET A 213 -2.91 12.62 13.65
C MET A 213 -2.49 13.11 15.04
N PRO A 214 -3.42 13.61 15.86
CA PRO A 214 -3.15 13.93 17.26
C PRO A 214 -2.47 12.76 17.97
N GLY A 215 -1.39 13.03 18.69
CA GLY A 215 -0.56 12.02 19.38
C GLY A 215 0.59 11.46 18.54
N GLN A 216 0.75 11.82 17.26
CA GLN A 216 1.93 11.48 16.48
C GLN A 216 3.10 12.44 16.73
N LYS A 217 2.85 13.69 17.07
CA LYS A 217 3.93 14.62 17.41
C LYS A 217 4.52 14.28 18.77
N GLU A 218 5.82 14.28 18.89
CA GLU A 218 6.51 14.03 20.16
C GLU A 218 6.03 15.00 21.25
N GLY A 219 5.73 14.47 22.43
CA GLY A 219 5.17 15.23 23.56
C GLY A 219 3.64 15.34 23.55
N GLU A 220 2.95 14.99 22.48
CA GLU A 220 1.48 14.92 22.48
C GLU A 220 0.99 13.65 23.17
N VAL A 221 -0.18 13.74 23.81
CA VAL A 221 -0.85 12.57 24.41
C VAL A 221 -1.47 11.74 23.29
N LYS A 222 -1.15 10.44 23.25
CA LYS A 222 -1.78 9.50 22.32
C LYS A 222 -3.28 9.37 22.61
N SER A 223 -4.11 9.62 21.63
CA SER A 223 -5.57 9.65 21.77
C SER A 223 -6.26 8.32 21.46
N TRP A 224 -5.52 7.28 21.04
CA TRP A 224 -6.07 5.97 20.68
C TRP A 224 -5.17 4.81 21.15
N PRO A 225 -5.74 3.62 21.42
CA PRO A 225 -5.01 2.46 21.93
C PRO A 225 -4.47 1.55 20.80
N GLY A 226 -4.01 2.05 19.68
CA GLY A 226 -3.53 1.23 18.57
C GLY A 226 -2.07 0.77 18.70
N ARG A 227 -1.68 -0.21 17.91
CA ARG A 227 -0.30 -0.75 17.88
C ARG A 227 0.65 0.16 17.13
N GLN A 228 0.23 0.67 15.96
CA GLN A 228 1.03 1.53 15.09
C GLN A 228 0.20 2.71 14.61
N TYR A 229 0.72 3.89 14.81
CA TYR A 229 0.13 5.15 14.37
C TYR A 229 0.95 5.67 13.22
N ARG A 230 0.43 5.52 12.02
CA ARG A 230 1.07 6.07 10.84
C ARG A 230 0.04 6.36 9.77
N LEU A 231 0.26 7.39 9.02
CA LEU A 231 -0.40 7.52 7.74
C LEU A 231 0.11 6.40 6.82
N HIS A 232 -0.80 5.65 6.20
CA HIS A 232 -0.38 4.77 5.12
C HIS A 232 -0.28 5.57 3.82
N HIS A 233 -1.37 6.17 3.36
CA HIS A 233 -1.36 7.22 2.34
C HIS A 233 -2.69 7.99 2.31
N ALA A 234 -2.71 9.11 1.57
CA ALA A 234 -3.86 9.96 1.40
C ALA A 234 -4.12 10.18 -0.09
N LEU A 235 -5.34 9.88 -0.54
CA LEU A 235 -5.78 10.05 -1.92
C LEU A 235 -6.52 11.36 -2.10
N ARG A 236 -6.17 12.12 -3.15
CA ARG A 236 -6.80 13.41 -3.45
C ARG A 236 -8.14 13.22 -4.16
N SER A 237 -9.17 13.91 -3.67
CA SER A 237 -10.46 14.10 -4.35
C SER A 237 -10.96 15.52 -4.12
N GLY A 238 -10.95 16.35 -5.16
CA GLY A 238 -11.29 17.78 -5.05
C GLY A 238 -10.42 18.49 -4.01
N ASP A 239 -11.04 19.19 -3.05
CA ASP A 239 -10.36 19.89 -1.96
C ASP A 239 -10.17 19.03 -0.70
N ARG A 240 -10.18 17.71 -0.85
CA ARG A 240 -10.04 16.77 0.27
C ARG A 240 -8.98 15.72 -0.02
N LEU A 241 -8.40 15.20 1.07
CA LEU A 241 -7.62 13.98 1.05
C LEU A 241 -8.34 12.92 1.90
N PHE A 242 -8.37 11.70 1.40
CA PHE A 242 -8.92 10.53 2.08
C PHE A 242 -7.76 9.66 2.53
N ALA A 243 -7.56 9.57 3.83
CA ALA A 243 -6.36 9.00 4.44
C ALA A 243 -6.64 7.69 5.18
N GLY A 244 -5.97 6.61 4.78
CA GLY A 244 -5.84 5.39 5.56
C GLY A 244 -4.70 5.56 6.57
N CYS A 245 -5.01 5.39 7.86
CA CYS A 245 -4.10 5.75 8.95
C CYS A 245 -3.69 4.55 9.82
N TRP A 246 -3.55 3.38 9.20
CA TRP A 246 -3.16 2.14 9.88
C TRP A 246 -4.11 1.85 11.06
N HIS A 247 -3.60 1.58 12.28
CA HIS A 247 -4.47 1.39 13.46
C HIS A 247 -5.09 2.71 14.00
N GLY A 248 -4.85 3.83 13.36
CA GLY A 248 -5.53 5.11 13.58
C GLY A 248 -6.87 5.24 12.85
N GLY A 249 -7.27 4.22 12.04
CA GLY A 249 -8.50 4.23 11.26
C GLY A 249 -8.41 5.11 10.02
N VAL A 250 -9.46 5.82 9.67
CA VAL A 250 -9.56 6.63 8.46
C VAL A 250 -9.83 8.11 8.77
N ARG A 251 -9.35 9.01 7.89
CA ARG A 251 -9.50 10.46 8.04
C ARG A 251 -9.89 11.12 6.71
N ILE A 252 -10.73 12.16 6.80
CA ILE A 252 -10.95 13.12 5.72
C ILE A 252 -10.25 14.41 6.12
N ILE A 253 -9.36 14.90 5.26
CA ILE A 253 -8.54 16.08 5.48
C ILE A 253 -8.93 17.13 4.46
N ASP A 254 -9.34 18.31 4.93
CA ASP A 254 -9.56 19.48 4.08
C ASP A 254 -8.21 20.07 3.66
N VAL A 255 -8.05 20.30 2.37
CA VAL A 255 -6.87 20.90 1.74
C VAL A 255 -7.27 21.99 0.73
N ALA A 256 -8.44 22.62 0.93
CA ALA A 256 -8.82 23.83 0.16
C ALA A 256 -7.75 24.91 0.31
N ASP A 257 -7.20 25.09 1.53
CA ASP A 257 -5.93 25.77 1.74
C ASP A 257 -4.83 24.70 1.87
N ILE A 258 -4.11 24.46 0.81
CA ILE A 258 -3.04 23.44 0.75
C ILE A 258 -1.94 23.68 1.77
N THR A 259 -1.79 24.90 2.30
CA THR A 259 -0.79 25.27 3.29
C THR A 259 -1.23 24.94 4.73
N LYS A 260 -2.52 24.60 4.94
CA LYS A 260 -3.12 24.36 6.26
C LYS A 260 -4.06 23.16 6.25
N PRO A 261 -3.58 21.95 5.96
CA PRO A 261 -4.43 20.75 5.95
C PRO A 261 -5.05 20.52 7.34
N THR A 262 -6.37 20.27 7.37
CA THR A 262 -7.12 20.10 8.63
C THR A 262 -8.05 18.89 8.57
N THR A 263 -8.13 18.11 9.63
CA THR A 263 -9.07 16.98 9.74
C THR A 263 -10.50 17.51 9.83
N ILE A 264 -11.39 17.04 8.95
CA ILE A 264 -12.81 17.37 8.96
C ILE A 264 -13.71 16.16 9.21
N GLY A 265 -13.16 14.94 9.16
CA GLY A 265 -13.85 13.70 9.45
C GLY A 265 -12.89 12.63 9.89
N GLU A 266 -13.34 11.77 10.82
CA GLU A 266 -12.53 10.67 11.31
C GLU A 266 -13.40 9.51 11.79
N TYR A 267 -12.90 8.30 11.61
CA TYR A 267 -13.47 7.12 12.18
C TYR A 267 -12.37 6.09 12.48
N ASN A 268 -12.37 5.54 13.69
CA ASN A 268 -11.44 4.49 14.05
C ASN A 268 -12.21 3.23 14.50
N TYR A 269 -11.96 2.12 13.83
CA TYR A 269 -12.53 0.80 14.13
C TYR A 269 -11.54 -0.16 14.77
N HIS A 270 -10.39 0.32 15.21
CA HIS A 270 -9.34 -0.45 15.88
C HIS A 270 -9.24 -0.09 17.38
N PRO A 271 -9.29 -1.05 18.31
CA PRO A 271 -9.89 -2.38 18.19
C PRO A 271 -11.41 -2.29 18.05
N PRO A 272 -12.19 -3.34 17.72
CA PRO A 272 -11.80 -4.75 17.78
C PRO A 272 -11.24 -5.35 16.48
N PHE A 273 -11.34 -4.63 15.33
CA PHE A 273 -10.82 -5.16 14.07
C PHE A 273 -9.29 -5.12 14.07
N PRO A 274 -8.60 -6.28 13.85
CA PRO A 274 -7.17 -6.37 14.05
C PRO A 274 -6.35 -5.88 12.88
N GLU A 275 -6.89 -5.97 11.65
CA GLU A 275 -6.16 -5.62 10.43
C GLU A 275 -6.20 -4.12 10.18
N PRO A 276 -5.06 -3.49 9.84
CA PRO A 276 -4.96 -2.04 9.78
C PRO A 276 -5.63 -1.43 8.53
N SER A 277 -6.16 -0.21 8.67
CA SER A 277 -6.70 0.59 7.56
C SER A 277 -5.59 0.96 6.57
N HIS A 278 -5.64 0.37 5.37
CA HIS A 278 -4.63 0.55 4.34
C HIS A 278 -4.94 1.74 3.45
N THR A 279 -6.09 1.73 2.79
CA THR A 279 -6.50 2.75 1.81
C THR A 279 -7.89 3.27 2.14
N PHE A 280 -8.10 4.58 1.96
CA PHE A 280 -9.39 5.23 2.08
C PHE A 280 -9.61 6.12 0.87
N MET A 281 -10.79 6.04 0.23
CA MET A 281 -11.06 6.70 -1.05
C MET A 281 -12.48 7.25 -1.10
N ASP A 282 -12.65 8.43 -1.71
CA ASP A 282 -13.94 8.99 -2.08
C ASP A 282 -14.58 8.22 -3.25
N VAL A 283 -15.88 8.01 -3.19
CA VAL A 283 -16.67 7.64 -4.37
C VAL A 283 -17.20 8.94 -4.98
N PRO A 284 -16.76 9.30 -6.22
CA PRO A 284 -16.97 10.66 -6.74
C PRO A 284 -18.42 10.98 -7.14
N PHE A 285 -19.35 10.05 -6.93
CA PHE A 285 -20.79 10.18 -7.19
C PHE A 285 -21.61 9.66 -6.01
N ALA A 286 -22.90 9.98 -5.99
CA ALA A 286 -23.80 9.44 -4.96
C ALA A 286 -24.22 8.01 -5.27
N VAL A 287 -24.20 7.14 -4.25
CA VAL A 287 -24.67 5.76 -4.32
C VAL A 287 -25.82 5.58 -3.35
N GLY A 288 -26.98 5.10 -3.84
CA GLY A 288 -28.19 4.99 -3.02
C GLY A 288 -28.63 6.32 -2.38
N GLY A 289 -28.34 7.45 -3.05
CA GLY A 289 -28.64 8.81 -2.56
C GLY A 289 -27.69 9.33 -1.48
N ARG A 290 -26.59 8.64 -1.18
CA ARG A 290 -25.59 8.96 -0.14
C ARG A 290 -24.24 9.32 -0.74
N ARG A 291 -23.49 10.16 -0.03
CA ARG A 291 -22.06 10.32 -0.30
C ARG A 291 -21.32 9.17 0.40
N ILE A 292 -20.57 8.41 -0.38
CA ILE A 292 -19.89 7.18 0.07
C ILE A 292 -18.38 7.38 -0.01
N ALA A 293 -17.68 6.79 0.94
CA ALA A 293 -16.25 6.51 0.86
C ALA A 293 -15.99 5.03 1.15
N LEU A 294 -14.92 4.52 0.57
CA LEU A 294 -14.48 3.13 0.75
C LEU A 294 -13.18 3.08 1.53
N ALA A 295 -13.09 2.17 2.49
CA ALA A 295 -11.81 1.82 3.09
C ALA A 295 -11.54 0.33 2.84
N ILE A 296 -10.27 -0.03 2.77
CA ILE A 296 -9.83 -1.42 2.73
C ILE A 296 -8.70 -1.61 3.73
N ASP A 297 -8.73 -2.74 4.43
CA ASP A 297 -7.68 -3.13 5.35
C ASP A 297 -6.53 -3.83 4.60
N GLU A 298 -5.33 -3.81 5.17
CA GLU A 298 -4.27 -4.73 4.78
C GLU A 298 -4.22 -5.88 5.77
N GLU A 299 -4.39 -7.10 5.29
CA GLU A 299 -4.06 -8.27 6.11
C GLU A 299 -2.56 -8.28 6.42
N ASP A 300 -2.19 -7.80 7.61
CA ASP A 300 -0.79 -7.65 8.01
C ASP A 300 -0.18 -8.95 8.57
N HIS A 301 -1.02 -9.91 8.95
CA HIS A 301 -0.59 -11.14 9.58
C HIS A 301 -0.42 -12.28 8.57
N ALA A 302 0.82 -12.78 8.46
CA ALA A 302 1.11 -13.94 7.63
C ALA A 302 0.58 -15.25 8.26
N HIS A 303 0.18 -16.19 7.42
CA HIS A 303 -0.19 -17.54 7.83
C HIS A 303 1.08 -18.36 8.15
N ASP A 304 1.59 -18.23 9.36
CA ASP A 304 2.46 -19.23 9.98
C ASP A 304 1.68 -20.02 11.04
N GLY A 305 2.20 -21.15 11.50
CA GLY A 305 1.48 -22.03 12.43
C GLY A 305 1.08 -21.35 13.74
N ALA A 306 1.90 -20.44 14.26
CA ALA A 306 1.64 -19.69 15.50
C ALA A 306 0.59 -18.58 15.25
N GLU A 307 0.68 -17.91 14.12
CA GLU A 307 -0.24 -16.85 13.73
C GLU A 307 -1.63 -17.41 13.43
N MET A 308 -1.72 -18.52 12.71
CA MET A 308 -2.97 -19.23 12.47
C MET A 308 -3.68 -19.62 13.78
N ALA A 309 -2.93 -20.04 14.79
CA ALA A 309 -3.50 -20.35 16.10
C ALA A 309 -4.07 -19.10 16.80
N ARG A 310 -3.43 -17.96 16.65
CA ARG A 310 -3.88 -16.66 17.21
C ARG A 310 -5.09 -16.09 16.47
N ARG A 311 -5.25 -16.41 15.20
CA ARG A 311 -6.32 -15.86 14.34
C ARG A 311 -7.66 -16.56 14.45
N ARG A 312 -7.74 -17.72 15.06
CA ARG A 312 -9.01 -18.46 15.20
C ARG A 312 -10.12 -17.56 15.73
N GLY A 313 -11.18 -17.39 14.91
CA GLY A 313 -12.34 -16.56 15.24
C GLY A 313 -12.11 -15.04 15.15
N ARG A 314 -11.02 -14.57 14.52
CA ARG A 314 -10.82 -13.16 14.21
C ARG A 314 -11.14 -12.89 12.75
N PRO A 315 -11.76 -11.75 12.42
CA PRO A 315 -12.01 -11.36 11.03
C PRO A 315 -10.69 -11.13 10.28
N HIS A 316 -10.70 -11.41 8.99
CA HIS A 316 -9.66 -11.02 8.04
C HIS A 316 -9.77 -9.53 7.71
N GLY A 317 -8.74 -8.99 7.02
CA GLY A 317 -8.85 -7.69 6.38
C GLY A 317 -10.01 -7.67 5.39
N CYS A 318 -10.82 -6.62 5.38
CA CYS A 318 -12.05 -6.50 4.61
C CYS A 318 -12.20 -5.14 3.93
N LEU A 319 -13.21 -5.03 3.06
CA LEU A 319 -13.66 -3.77 2.45
C LEU A 319 -14.76 -3.16 3.33
N TRP A 320 -14.65 -1.85 3.60
CA TRP A 320 -15.60 -1.05 4.36
C TRP A 320 -16.29 -0.06 3.45
N VAL A 321 -17.59 0.09 3.60
CA VAL A 321 -18.41 1.11 2.94
C VAL A 321 -18.86 2.12 3.99
N PHE A 322 -18.48 3.39 3.83
CA PHE A 322 -18.80 4.48 4.77
C PHE A 322 -19.82 5.46 4.18
N ASP A 323 -20.78 5.87 4.98
CA ASP A 323 -21.55 7.10 4.72
C ASP A 323 -20.73 8.30 5.19
N ILE A 324 -20.43 9.19 4.25
CA ILE A 324 -19.70 10.45 4.49
C ILE A 324 -20.53 11.69 4.12
N SER A 325 -21.85 11.55 4.05
CA SER A 325 -22.76 12.65 3.73
C SER A 325 -22.58 13.85 4.67
N ASP A 326 -22.28 13.58 5.95
CA ASP A 326 -21.72 14.53 6.91
C ASP A 326 -20.34 14.01 7.37
N PRO A 327 -19.21 14.59 6.90
CA PRO A 327 -17.88 14.13 7.28
C PRO A 327 -17.63 14.09 8.79
N LYS A 328 -18.30 14.99 9.55
CA LYS A 328 -18.14 15.02 11.02
C LYS A 328 -18.89 13.90 11.74
N LYS A 329 -19.77 13.19 11.03
CA LYS A 329 -20.58 12.08 11.54
C LYS A 329 -20.49 10.87 10.63
N MET A 330 -19.36 10.68 9.98
CA MET A 330 -19.14 9.52 9.11
C MET A 330 -19.23 8.21 9.92
N PHE A 331 -19.79 7.18 9.31
CA PHE A 331 -19.96 5.87 9.93
C PHE A 331 -19.97 4.74 8.89
N PRO A 332 -19.58 3.51 9.26
CA PRO A 332 -19.66 2.37 8.35
C PRO A 332 -21.12 1.94 8.14
N LEU A 333 -21.49 1.76 6.85
CA LEU A 333 -22.79 1.19 6.46
C LEU A 333 -22.74 -0.32 6.39
N SER A 334 -21.63 -0.87 5.87
CA SER A 334 -21.45 -2.29 5.65
C SER A 334 -19.97 -2.64 5.54
N ILE A 335 -19.69 -3.93 5.59
CA ILE A 335 -18.41 -4.53 5.26
C ILE A 335 -18.62 -5.62 4.20
N PHE A 336 -17.58 -5.87 3.40
CA PHE A 336 -17.51 -7.05 2.54
C PHE A 336 -16.26 -7.85 2.90
N GLU A 337 -16.42 -9.13 3.16
CA GLU A 337 -15.38 -10.09 3.51
C GLU A 337 -15.45 -11.29 2.58
N VAL A 338 -14.30 -11.88 2.26
CA VAL A 338 -14.19 -13.12 1.49
C VAL A 338 -14.02 -14.28 2.45
N SER A 339 -14.85 -15.31 2.32
CA SER A 339 -14.73 -16.52 3.12
C SER A 339 -13.45 -17.31 2.76
N GLU A 340 -12.80 -17.92 3.77
CA GLU A 340 -11.70 -18.88 3.53
C GLU A 340 -12.11 -20.02 2.60
N LEU A 341 -13.40 -20.35 2.51
CA LEU A 341 -13.92 -21.39 1.63
C LEU A 341 -13.92 -20.99 0.15
N ASP A 342 -13.82 -19.69 -0.14
CA ASP A 342 -13.86 -19.14 -1.50
C ASP A 342 -12.49 -19.06 -2.18
N SER A 343 -11.45 -19.63 -1.54
CA SER A 343 -10.14 -19.78 -2.16
C SER A 343 -9.48 -21.11 -1.74
N PRO A 344 -8.95 -21.88 -2.71
CA PRO A 344 -8.20 -23.10 -2.39
C PRO A 344 -6.86 -22.80 -1.70
N TYR A 345 -6.45 -21.53 -1.69
CA TYR A 345 -5.16 -21.06 -1.14
C TYR A 345 -5.31 -20.27 0.17
N SER A 346 -6.50 -20.22 0.75
CA SER A 346 -6.78 -19.42 1.96
C SER A 346 -5.87 -19.72 3.15
N ARG A 347 -5.31 -20.95 3.19
CA ARG A 347 -4.39 -21.44 4.22
C ARG A 347 -2.98 -21.70 3.72
N ALA A 348 -2.65 -21.21 2.54
CA ALA A 348 -1.31 -21.37 1.96
C ALA A 348 -0.26 -20.63 2.83
N ALA A 349 0.75 -21.35 3.30
CA ALA A 349 1.81 -20.79 4.13
C ALA A 349 3.19 -20.98 3.47
N PRO A 350 4.10 -19.99 3.53
CA PRO A 350 3.86 -18.65 4.10
C PRO A 350 3.01 -17.79 3.17
N GLY A 351 2.10 -17.00 3.73
CA GLY A 351 1.25 -16.10 2.93
C GLY A 351 0.21 -15.38 3.77
N ARG A 352 -0.55 -14.54 3.13
CA ARG A 352 -1.68 -13.80 3.67
C ARG A 352 -2.91 -14.15 2.85
N PHE A 353 -4.11 -14.06 3.42
CA PHE A 353 -5.35 -14.36 2.70
C PHE A 353 -6.22 -13.15 2.45
N GLY A 354 -6.44 -12.31 3.47
CA GLY A 354 -7.42 -11.22 3.47
C GLY A 354 -7.16 -10.08 2.49
N ALA A 355 -7.89 -9.00 2.67
CA ALA A 355 -7.81 -7.82 1.81
C ALA A 355 -6.44 -7.12 1.84
N HIS A 356 -6.16 -6.33 0.79
CA HIS A 356 -4.98 -5.47 0.75
C HIS A 356 -5.27 -4.11 0.14
N GLN A 357 -5.75 -4.06 -1.11
CA GLN A 357 -5.88 -2.84 -1.87
C GLN A 357 -7.07 -2.91 -2.82
N PHE A 358 -7.57 -1.77 -3.26
CA PHE A 358 -8.53 -1.66 -4.34
C PHE A 358 -8.03 -0.68 -5.43
N HIS A 359 -8.61 -0.78 -6.61
CA HIS A 359 -8.44 0.21 -7.67
C HIS A 359 -8.82 1.61 -7.18
N GLU A 360 -7.91 2.58 -7.27
CA GLU A 360 -8.02 3.90 -6.62
C GLU A 360 -8.85 4.92 -7.42
N ARG A 361 -9.66 4.47 -8.37
CA ARG A 361 -10.59 5.30 -9.16
C ARG A 361 -11.91 4.58 -9.33
N MET A 362 -13.00 5.32 -9.42
CA MET A 362 -14.33 4.76 -9.66
C MET A 362 -15.11 5.58 -10.66
N ASP A 363 -15.61 4.89 -11.69
CA ASP A 363 -16.50 5.46 -12.71
C ASP A 363 -17.93 4.89 -12.61
N ASP A 364 -18.09 3.77 -11.89
CA ASP A 364 -19.36 3.07 -11.62
C ASP A 364 -19.33 2.44 -10.21
N THR A 365 -20.34 1.64 -9.87
CA THR A 365 -20.48 1.02 -8.55
C THR A 365 -19.60 -0.21 -8.32
N LEU A 366 -18.72 -0.57 -9.26
CA LEU A 366 -17.83 -1.71 -9.13
C LEU A 366 -16.52 -1.35 -8.45
N VAL A 367 -16.21 -2.06 -7.38
CA VAL A 367 -14.97 -1.97 -6.64
C VAL A 367 -14.10 -3.19 -6.98
N TYR A 368 -12.93 -2.94 -7.53
CA TYR A 368 -11.98 -4.00 -7.87
C TYR A 368 -10.94 -4.12 -6.75
N CYS A 369 -10.97 -5.23 -6.02
CA CYS A 369 -10.17 -5.41 -4.80
C CYS A 369 -9.13 -6.51 -4.95
N ALA A 370 -7.93 -6.27 -4.46
CA ALA A 370 -6.90 -7.28 -4.24
C ALA A 370 -7.11 -7.93 -2.87
N TRP A 371 -7.27 -9.24 -2.89
CA TRP A 371 -7.27 -10.11 -1.72
C TRP A 371 -6.07 -11.05 -1.84
N PHE A 372 -5.07 -10.97 -1.02
CA PHE A 372 -3.82 -11.73 -1.16
C PHE A 372 -4.01 -13.14 -1.78
N ALA A 373 -4.20 -14.19 -1.01
CA ALA A 373 -4.49 -15.52 -1.55
C ALA A 373 -5.96 -15.69 -1.99
N GLY A 374 -6.78 -14.68 -1.80
CA GLY A 374 -8.13 -14.57 -2.33
C GLY A 374 -8.22 -14.05 -3.76
N GLY A 375 -7.13 -13.47 -4.32
CA GLY A 375 -7.09 -12.99 -5.71
C GLY A 375 -7.78 -11.64 -5.92
N LEU A 376 -8.17 -11.36 -7.16
CA LEU A 376 -9.05 -10.25 -7.52
C LEU A 376 -10.48 -10.55 -7.06
N ARG A 377 -11.13 -9.60 -6.42
CA ARG A 377 -12.57 -9.59 -6.13
C ARG A 377 -13.22 -8.36 -6.75
N ILE A 378 -14.33 -8.55 -7.45
CA ILE A 378 -15.13 -7.46 -8.05
C ILE A 378 -16.42 -7.39 -7.25
N VAL A 379 -16.61 -6.27 -6.55
CA VAL A 379 -17.70 -6.07 -5.60
C VAL A 379 -18.58 -4.92 -6.10
N ASP A 380 -19.87 -5.18 -6.30
CA ASP A 380 -20.86 -4.15 -6.63
C ASP A 380 -21.41 -3.54 -5.34
N ILE A 381 -21.32 -2.21 -5.22
CA ILE A 381 -21.83 -1.40 -4.12
C ILE A 381 -23.06 -0.57 -4.53
N ALA A 382 -23.79 -0.96 -5.59
CA ALA A 382 -25.01 -0.27 -5.99
C ALA A 382 -26.03 -0.14 -4.84
N ASP A 383 -26.11 -1.17 -3.98
CA ASP A 383 -26.64 -1.06 -2.62
C ASP A 383 -25.48 -0.97 -1.62
N PRO A 384 -25.16 0.23 -1.09
CA PRO A 384 -24.01 0.40 -0.21
C PRO A 384 -24.19 -0.25 1.18
N THR A 385 -25.38 -0.76 1.47
CA THR A 385 -25.69 -1.50 2.72
C THR A 385 -25.54 -3.02 2.56
N ALA A 386 -25.45 -3.51 1.32
CA ALA A 386 -25.36 -4.93 0.99
C ALA A 386 -24.44 -5.18 -0.22
N PRO A 387 -23.13 -4.93 -0.11
CA PRO A 387 -22.17 -5.17 -1.20
C PRO A 387 -22.22 -6.61 -1.72
N GLN A 388 -22.14 -6.80 -3.04
CA GLN A 388 -22.27 -8.11 -3.67
C GLN A 388 -21.03 -8.43 -4.51
N GLU A 389 -20.42 -9.61 -4.33
CA GLU A 389 -19.40 -10.08 -5.25
C GLU A 389 -20.03 -10.49 -6.58
N VAL A 390 -19.62 -9.85 -7.67
CA VAL A 390 -20.10 -10.11 -9.03
C VAL A 390 -19.09 -10.84 -9.91
N GLY A 391 -17.83 -10.91 -9.48
CA GLY A 391 -16.78 -11.64 -10.19
C GLY A 391 -15.52 -11.81 -9.36
N HIS A 392 -14.71 -12.80 -9.71
CA HIS A 392 -13.39 -12.97 -9.11
C HIS A 392 -12.42 -13.67 -10.07
N TYR A 393 -11.13 -13.52 -9.78
CA TYR A 393 -10.05 -14.25 -10.41
C TYR A 393 -8.93 -14.50 -9.40
N ILE A 394 -8.61 -15.75 -9.14
CA ILE A 394 -7.52 -16.19 -8.26
C ILE A 394 -6.38 -16.68 -9.15
N PRO A 395 -5.22 -16.01 -9.19
CA PRO A 395 -4.07 -16.46 -9.94
C PRO A 395 -3.58 -17.83 -9.44
N GLU A 396 -3.15 -18.68 -10.35
CA GLU A 396 -2.43 -19.89 -9.98
C GLU A 396 -1.03 -19.50 -9.44
N PRO A 397 -0.55 -20.13 -8.35
CA PRO A 397 0.77 -19.85 -7.83
C PRO A 397 1.85 -20.30 -8.82
N LEU A 398 2.91 -19.52 -8.94
CA LEU A 398 4.05 -19.80 -9.83
C LEU A 398 5.32 -20.08 -9.03
N HIS A 399 6.31 -20.71 -9.69
CA HIS A 399 7.65 -20.91 -9.13
C HIS A 399 7.69 -21.59 -7.75
N GLY A 400 6.79 -22.56 -7.50
CA GLY A 400 6.76 -23.32 -6.25
C GLY A 400 6.20 -22.58 -5.05
N GLN A 401 5.51 -21.46 -5.27
CA GLN A 401 4.78 -20.77 -4.21
C GLN A 401 3.58 -21.61 -3.73
N ALA A 402 3.28 -21.53 -2.45
CA ALA A 402 2.14 -22.24 -1.85
C ALA A 402 0.79 -21.67 -2.30
N GLY A 403 0.72 -20.36 -2.58
CA GLY A 403 -0.46 -19.66 -3.05
C GLY A 403 -0.12 -18.30 -3.64
N PRO A 404 -1.07 -17.66 -4.35
CA PRO A 404 -0.89 -16.30 -4.85
C PRO A 404 -0.84 -15.31 -3.69
N GLN A 405 -0.26 -14.15 -3.96
CA GLN A 405 -0.25 -12.99 -3.08
C GLN A 405 -0.60 -11.75 -3.89
N THR A 406 -1.86 -11.72 -4.36
CA THR A 406 -2.40 -10.61 -5.16
C THR A 406 -2.30 -9.31 -4.38
N ASN A 407 -1.54 -8.36 -4.94
CA ASN A 407 -1.11 -7.19 -4.19
C ASN A 407 -1.83 -5.91 -4.58
N ASP A 408 -2.03 -5.68 -5.86
CA ASP A 408 -2.63 -4.44 -6.35
C ASP A 408 -3.36 -4.63 -7.67
N ILE A 409 -4.24 -3.67 -7.99
CA ILE A 409 -5.09 -3.71 -9.16
C ILE A 409 -5.22 -2.30 -9.73
N ASP A 410 -5.19 -2.19 -11.04
CA ASP A 410 -5.66 -1.00 -11.74
C ASP A 410 -6.63 -1.38 -12.88
N VAL A 411 -7.50 -0.46 -13.26
CA VAL A 411 -8.48 -0.64 -14.35
C VAL A 411 -8.38 0.54 -15.29
N ASP A 412 -8.24 0.28 -16.58
CA ASP A 412 -8.15 1.34 -17.57
C ASP A 412 -9.54 1.78 -18.08
N LYS A 413 -9.56 2.84 -18.88
CA LYS A 413 -10.78 3.40 -19.47
C LYS A 413 -11.54 2.42 -20.41
N ARG A 414 -10.91 1.32 -20.83
CA ARG A 414 -11.52 0.25 -21.63
C ARG A 414 -12.21 -0.79 -20.75
N GLY A 415 -12.07 -0.69 -19.40
CA GLY A 415 -12.53 -1.69 -18.45
C GLY A 415 -11.60 -2.91 -18.35
N ILE A 416 -10.38 -2.83 -18.91
CA ILE A 416 -9.38 -3.88 -18.79
C ILE A 416 -8.74 -3.78 -17.40
N ILE A 417 -8.64 -4.92 -16.72
CA ILE A 417 -8.17 -5.04 -15.35
C ILE A 417 -6.72 -5.54 -15.37
N TYR A 418 -5.87 -4.88 -14.61
CA TYR A 418 -4.45 -5.20 -14.45
C TYR A 418 -4.21 -5.61 -13.02
N VAL A 419 -3.77 -6.85 -12.82
CA VAL A 419 -3.56 -7.44 -11.49
C VAL A 419 -2.11 -7.81 -11.32
N VAL A 420 -1.52 -7.41 -10.22
CA VAL A 420 -0.15 -7.78 -9.84
C VAL A 420 -0.11 -8.66 -8.61
N ASP A 421 0.80 -9.62 -8.63
CA ASP A 421 1.06 -10.55 -7.54
C ASP A 421 2.48 -10.35 -7.00
N ARG A 422 2.71 -10.58 -5.71
CA ARG A 422 4.04 -10.46 -5.08
C ARG A 422 5.02 -11.53 -5.56
N GLY A 423 4.52 -12.63 -6.05
CA GLY A 423 5.28 -13.58 -6.84
C GLY A 423 5.45 -13.09 -8.28
N PRO A 424 5.88 -13.95 -9.20
CA PRO A 424 5.88 -13.58 -10.60
C PRO A 424 4.45 -13.53 -11.10
N GLY A 425 3.99 -12.36 -11.51
CA GLY A 425 2.67 -12.29 -12.07
C GLY A 425 2.16 -10.88 -12.31
N PHE A 426 2.11 -10.52 -13.60
CA PHE A 426 1.31 -9.42 -14.10
C PHE A 426 0.24 -10.01 -15.00
N ASN A 427 -1.01 -10.02 -14.55
CA ASN A 427 -2.14 -10.56 -15.27
C ASN A 427 -2.99 -9.44 -15.83
N ILE A 428 -3.45 -9.61 -17.07
CA ILE A 428 -4.39 -8.69 -17.74
C ILE A 428 -5.69 -9.46 -17.94
N LEU A 429 -6.77 -8.90 -17.42
CA LEU A 429 -8.05 -9.57 -17.27
C LEU A 429 -9.17 -8.73 -17.90
N GLU A 430 -10.25 -9.42 -18.26
CA GLU A 430 -11.50 -8.82 -18.71
C GLU A 430 -12.66 -9.32 -17.83
N PHE A 431 -13.49 -8.37 -17.37
CA PHE A 431 -14.71 -8.71 -16.64
C PHE A 431 -15.88 -8.90 -17.62
N ASN A 432 -16.45 -10.09 -17.65
CA ASN A 432 -17.57 -10.43 -18.50
C ASN A 432 -18.88 -10.03 -17.79
N ARG A 433 -19.26 -8.75 -17.93
CA ARG A 433 -20.57 -8.30 -17.44
C ARG A 433 -21.68 -9.08 -18.16
N LYS A 434 -22.55 -9.73 -17.42
CA LYS A 434 -23.76 -10.37 -17.96
C LYS A 434 -24.89 -9.38 -18.06
#